data_bd27b986a74e2cdd353af1d36e14779d
#
_entry.id   bd27b986a74e2cdd353af1d36e14779d
#
_cell.length_a   1.000
_cell.length_b   1.000
_cell.length_c   1.000
_cell.angle_alpha   90.00
_cell.angle_beta   90.00
_cell.angle_gamma   90.00
#
_symmetry.space_group_name_H-M   'P 1'
#
loop_
_entity.id
_entity.type
_entity.pdbx_description
1 polymer ?
#
loop_
_entity_poly.entity_id
_entity_poly.type
_entity_poly.pdbx_seq_one_letter_code
_entity_poly.pdbx_strand_id
1 'polypeptide(L)'
;MLKIYPVVLDVIAGLRPILAQLERRDSDLCRQMRRAASSVALNLAEGMYSRGKNRTARYHTALGSMRETRACLEVAVAFGYLGALDVELGRRMDHVTGTLVRLVDGPV
;
A
#
# COMPACT_ATOMS: atom_id res chain seq x y z
N MET A 1 2.98 1.13 18.97
CA MET A 1 3.02 0.89 17.50
C MET A 1 1.69 0.30 17.05
N LEU A 2 1.20 0.75 15.92
CA LEU A 2 -0.04 0.19 15.37
C LEU A 2 0.19 -1.23 14.86
N LYS A 3 -0.74 -2.12 15.16
CA LYS A 3 -0.67 -3.53 14.73
C LYS A 3 -0.68 -3.67 13.21
N ILE A 4 -1.23 -2.68 12.50
CA ILE A 4 -1.30 -2.72 11.05
C ILE A 4 0.06 -2.48 10.39
N TYR A 5 1.00 -1.85 11.08
CA TYR A 5 2.31 -1.53 10.50
C TYR A 5 3.07 -2.79 10.05
N PRO A 6 3.21 -3.85 10.86
CA PRO A 6 3.83 -5.09 10.38
C PRO A 6 3.10 -5.70 9.18
N VAL A 7 1.78 -5.55 9.10
CA VAL A 7 1.01 -6.06 7.94
C VAL A 7 1.39 -5.30 6.68
N VAL A 8 1.60 -3.98 6.78
CA VAL A 8 2.07 -3.18 5.64
C VAL A 8 3.45 -3.68 5.18
N LEU A 9 4.35 -3.97 6.11
CA LEU A 9 5.66 -4.52 5.74
C LEU A 9 5.53 -5.88 5.06
N ASP A 10 4.59 -6.71 5.50
CA ASP A 10 4.31 -7.99 4.85
C ASP A 10 3.78 -7.80 3.42
N VAL A 11 2.92 -6.79 3.22
CA VAL A 11 2.45 -6.44 1.88
C VAL A 11 3.64 -6.08 0.98
N ILE A 12 4.53 -5.22 1.47
CA ILE A 12 5.71 -4.82 0.71
C ILE A 12 6.58 -6.03 0.38
N ALA A 13 6.80 -6.92 1.35
CA ALA A 13 7.56 -8.14 1.11
C ALA A 13 6.89 -9.01 0.03
N GLY A 14 5.57 -9.09 0.06
CA GLY A 14 4.79 -9.84 -0.93
C GLY A 14 4.84 -9.22 -2.33
N LEU A 15 5.14 -7.92 -2.42
CA LEU A 15 5.27 -7.24 -3.71
C LEU A 15 6.64 -7.46 -4.37
N ARG A 16 7.64 -7.97 -3.63
CA ARG A 16 9.00 -8.12 -4.17
C ARG A 16 9.06 -8.92 -5.47
N PRO A 17 8.48 -10.12 -5.56
CA PRO A 17 8.51 -10.86 -6.83
C PRO A 17 7.73 -10.17 -7.94
N ILE A 18 6.66 -9.46 -7.59
CA ILE A 18 5.85 -8.71 -8.54
C ILE A 18 6.66 -7.56 -9.12
N LEU A 19 7.33 -6.78 -8.26
CA LEU A 19 8.19 -5.68 -8.69
C LEU A 19 9.32 -6.17 -9.58
N ALA A 20 9.94 -7.31 -9.25
CA ALA A 20 10.99 -7.90 -10.07
C ALA A 20 10.46 -8.25 -11.47
N GLN A 21 9.26 -8.77 -11.55
CA GLN A 21 8.61 -9.12 -12.82
C GLN A 21 8.26 -7.87 -13.62
N LEU A 22 7.72 -6.84 -12.97
CA LEU A 22 7.35 -5.60 -13.63
C LEU A 22 8.56 -4.82 -14.13
N GLU A 23 9.69 -4.89 -13.43
CA GLU A 23 10.89 -4.19 -13.85
C GLU A 23 11.27 -4.56 -15.28
N ARG A 24 11.02 -5.78 -15.69
CA ARG A 24 11.34 -6.28 -17.04
C ARG A 24 10.26 -5.96 -18.06
N ARG A 25 9.04 -5.65 -17.63
CA ARG A 25 7.90 -5.43 -18.52
C ARG A 25 7.58 -3.96 -18.70
N ASP A 26 7.62 -3.22 -17.61
CA ASP A 26 7.21 -1.82 -17.57
C ASP A 26 7.90 -1.17 -16.37
N SER A 27 9.09 -0.62 -16.61
CA SER A 27 9.90 -0.05 -15.53
C SER A 27 9.23 1.18 -14.89
N ASP A 28 8.44 1.93 -15.65
CA ASP A 28 7.74 3.09 -15.10
C ASP A 28 6.65 2.67 -14.13
N LEU A 29 5.85 1.66 -14.50
CA LEU A 29 4.82 1.15 -13.60
C LEU A 29 5.45 0.52 -12.36
N CYS A 30 6.57 -0.20 -12.52
CA CYS A 30 7.33 -0.76 -11.41
C CYS A 30 7.74 0.32 -10.42
N ARG A 31 8.32 1.41 -10.94
CA ARG A 31 8.77 2.53 -10.12
C ARG A 31 7.60 3.18 -9.38
N GLN A 32 6.49 3.38 -10.08
CA GLN A 32 5.29 3.97 -9.51
C GLN A 32 4.74 3.12 -8.37
N MET A 33 4.66 1.82 -8.57
CA MET A 33 4.20 0.89 -7.53
C MET A 33 5.13 0.88 -6.33
N ARG A 34 6.44 0.86 -6.56
CA ARG A 34 7.43 0.88 -5.47
C ARG A 34 7.28 2.14 -4.63
N ARG A 35 7.13 3.30 -5.28
CA ARG A 35 6.95 4.58 -4.60
C ARG A 35 5.67 4.60 -3.79
N ALA A 36 4.58 4.12 -4.37
CA ALA A 36 3.29 4.08 -3.68
C ALA A 36 3.36 3.18 -2.45
N ALA A 37 3.89 1.98 -2.60
CA ALA A 37 4.00 1.03 -1.49
C ALA A 37 4.90 1.58 -0.38
N SER A 38 6.04 2.18 -0.72
CA SER A 38 6.93 2.81 0.25
C SER A 38 6.20 3.91 1.00
N SER A 39 5.40 4.71 0.31
CA SER A 39 4.66 5.82 0.89
C SER A 39 3.65 5.34 1.94
N VAL A 40 3.04 4.17 1.74
CA VAL A 40 2.13 3.60 2.75
C VAL A 40 2.87 3.43 4.08
N ALA A 41 4.00 2.75 4.05
CA ALA A 41 4.76 2.44 5.27
C ALA A 41 5.34 3.69 5.91
N LEU A 42 5.91 4.58 5.10
CA LEU A 42 6.59 5.77 5.64
C LEU A 42 5.59 6.76 6.24
N ASN A 43 4.44 6.96 5.62
CA ASN A 43 3.43 7.85 6.17
C ASN A 43 2.75 7.26 7.39
N LEU A 44 2.55 5.95 7.41
CA LEU A 44 2.01 5.29 8.59
C LEU A 44 2.98 5.43 9.76
N ALA A 45 4.28 5.22 9.54
CA ALA A 45 5.30 5.38 10.56
C ALA A 45 5.34 6.83 11.08
N GLU A 46 5.32 7.81 10.16
CA GLU A 46 5.27 9.22 10.55
C GLU A 46 4.04 9.52 11.38
N GLY A 47 2.88 9.00 10.99
CA GLY A 47 1.63 9.22 11.71
C GLY A 47 1.67 8.69 13.13
N MET A 48 2.36 7.55 13.35
CA MET A 48 2.48 6.97 14.70
C MET A 48 3.18 7.90 15.68
N TYR A 49 4.07 8.75 15.17
CA TYR A 49 4.84 9.69 16.00
C TYR A 49 4.31 11.12 15.92
N SER A 50 3.19 11.33 15.21
CA SER A 50 2.54 12.64 15.08
C SER A 50 1.32 12.73 15.99
N ARG A 51 0.72 13.92 16.07
CA ARG A 51 -0.45 14.16 16.92
C ARG A 51 -1.51 14.95 16.16
N GLY A 52 -2.76 14.76 16.56
CA GLY A 52 -3.90 15.55 16.09
C GLY A 52 -4.05 15.52 14.58
N LYS A 53 -4.20 16.70 13.97
CA LYS A 53 -4.42 16.83 12.53
C LYS A 53 -3.25 16.32 11.70
N ASN A 54 -2.02 16.43 12.22
CA ASN A 54 -0.84 15.92 11.53
C ASN A 54 -0.89 14.41 11.42
N ARG A 55 -1.31 13.73 12.48
CA ARG A 55 -1.47 12.26 12.46
C ARG A 55 -2.52 11.85 11.43
N THR A 56 -3.68 12.48 11.46
CA THR A 56 -4.77 12.18 10.53
C THR A 56 -4.32 12.42 9.09
N ALA A 57 -3.61 13.51 8.82
CA ALA A 57 -3.11 13.81 7.48
C ALA A 57 -2.14 12.73 6.99
N ARG A 58 -1.26 12.24 7.87
CA ARG A 58 -0.32 11.16 7.51
C ARG A 58 -1.05 9.86 7.19
N TYR A 59 -2.04 9.51 7.99
CA TYR A 59 -2.83 8.29 7.74
C TYR A 59 -3.66 8.43 6.46
N HIS A 60 -4.15 9.64 6.19
CA HIS A 60 -4.89 9.91 4.95
C HIS A 60 -3.99 9.71 3.72
N THR A 61 -2.77 10.21 3.79
CA THR A 61 -1.78 10.01 2.72
C THR A 61 -1.45 8.53 2.56
N ALA A 62 -1.27 7.80 3.66
CA ALA A 62 -1.00 6.37 3.61
C ALA A 62 -2.16 5.62 2.92
N LEU A 63 -3.40 5.99 3.21
CA LEU A 63 -4.58 5.40 2.58
C LEU A 63 -4.58 5.61 1.08
N GLY A 64 -4.34 6.85 0.63
CA GLY A 64 -4.24 7.16 -0.80
C GLY A 64 -3.13 6.35 -1.48
N SER A 65 -1.99 6.23 -0.81
CA SER A 65 -0.86 5.45 -1.34
C SER A 65 -1.18 3.95 -1.42
N MET A 66 -1.96 3.42 -0.47
CA MET A 66 -2.38 2.02 -0.52
C MET A 66 -3.32 1.79 -1.72
N ARG A 67 -4.26 2.71 -1.93
CA ARG A 67 -5.16 2.65 -3.09
C ARG A 67 -4.40 2.74 -4.40
N GLU A 68 -3.37 3.57 -4.45
CA GLU A 68 -2.52 3.68 -5.64
C GLU A 68 -1.74 2.39 -5.87
N THR A 69 -1.21 1.77 -4.82
CA THR A 69 -0.52 0.47 -4.93
C THR A 69 -1.45 -0.58 -5.52
N ARG A 70 -2.68 -0.64 -5.04
CA ARG A 70 -3.68 -1.58 -5.54
C ARG A 70 -4.00 -1.30 -7.01
N ALA A 71 -4.17 -0.03 -7.37
CA ALA A 71 -4.45 0.37 -8.75
C ALA A 71 -3.30 -0.02 -9.69
N CYS A 72 -2.06 0.13 -9.26
CA CYS A 72 -0.89 -0.30 -10.05
C CYS A 72 -0.95 -1.80 -10.35
N LEU A 73 -1.34 -2.60 -9.36
CA LEU A 73 -1.50 -4.06 -9.55
C LEU A 73 -2.60 -4.36 -10.55
N GLU A 74 -3.73 -3.68 -10.45
CA GLU A 74 -4.85 -3.86 -11.35
C GLU A 74 -4.48 -3.48 -12.78
N VAL A 75 -3.74 -2.38 -12.94
CA VAL A 75 -3.24 -1.94 -14.24
C VAL A 75 -2.28 -2.99 -14.82
N ALA A 76 -1.38 -3.52 -13.99
CA ALA A 76 -0.43 -4.54 -14.43
C ALA A 76 -1.13 -5.82 -14.90
N VAL A 77 -2.19 -6.24 -14.20
CA VAL A 77 -2.99 -7.38 -14.61
C VAL A 77 -3.70 -7.08 -15.94
N ALA A 78 -4.28 -5.89 -16.05
CA ALA A 78 -5.00 -5.47 -17.27
C ALA A 78 -4.10 -5.42 -18.49
N PHE A 79 -2.84 -5.00 -18.33
CA PHE A 79 -1.84 -5.02 -19.41
C PHE A 79 -1.30 -6.43 -19.71
N GLY A 80 -1.64 -7.41 -18.89
CA GLY A 80 -1.14 -8.78 -19.07
C GLY A 80 0.29 -8.97 -18.58
N TYR A 81 0.81 -8.04 -17.79
CA TYR A 81 2.16 -8.16 -17.21
C TYR A 81 2.20 -9.19 -16.08
N LEU A 82 1.08 -9.35 -15.40
CA LEU A 82 0.93 -10.25 -14.25
C LEU A 82 -0.30 -11.12 -14.46
N GLY A 83 -0.28 -12.33 -13.88
CA GLY A 83 -1.47 -13.14 -13.75
C GLY A 83 -2.40 -12.59 -12.67
N ALA A 84 -3.40 -13.38 -12.28
CA ALA A 84 -4.34 -12.99 -11.24
C ALA A 84 -3.58 -12.67 -9.95
N LEU A 85 -4.09 -11.67 -9.21
CA LEU A 85 -3.52 -11.25 -7.93
C LEU A 85 -3.59 -12.41 -6.93
N ASP A 86 -2.51 -12.63 -6.19
CA ASP A 86 -2.49 -13.60 -5.11
C ASP A 86 -3.57 -13.26 -4.08
N VAL A 87 -4.37 -14.26 -3.71
CA VAL A 87 -5.51 -14.07 -2.80
C VAL A 87 -5.06 -13.55 -1.44
N GLU A 88 -3.97 -14.12 -0.90
CA GLU A 88 -3.49 -13.71 0.41
C GLU A 88 -2.95 -12.28 0.40
N LEU A 89 -2.21 -11.92 -0.63
CA LEU A 89 -1.72 -10.54 -0.78
C LEU A 89 -2.89 -9.57 -0.86
N GLY A 90 -3.90 -9.89 -1.67
CA GLY A 90 -5.10 -9.07 -1.79
C GLY A 90 -5.81 -8.90 -0.46
N ARG A 91 -5.92 -9.97 0.31
CA ARG A 91 -6.56 -9.93 1.64
C ARG A 91 -5.81 -9.01 2.60
N ARG A 92 -4.48 -9.09 2.60
CA ARG A 92 -3.66 -8.22 3.45
C ARG A 92 -3.79 -6.76 3.05
N MET A 93 -3.83 -6.49 1.74
CA MET A 93 -4.02 -5.13 1.24
C MET A 93 -5.39 -4.59 1.65
N ASP A 94 -6.43 -5.39 1.56
CA ASP A 94 -7.77 -5.00 1.98
C ASP A 94 -7.82 -4.73 3.50
N HIS A 95 -7.11 -5.54 4.28
CA HIS A 95 -7.01 -5.32 5.72
C HIS A 95 -6.34 -3.97 6.02
N VAL A 96 -5.25 -3.65 5.33
CA VAL A 96 -4.57 -2.36 5.49
C VAL A 96 -5.51 -1.21 5.12
N THR A 97 -6.16 -1.31 3.97
CA THR A 97 -7.10 -0.28 3.51
C THR A 97 -8.22 -0.07 4.53
N GLY A 98 -8.85 -1.14 4.98
CA GLY A 98 -9.94 -1.06 5.95
C GLY A 98 -9.52 -0.42 7.26
N THR A 99 -8.33 -0.77 7.75
CA THR A 99 -7.79 -0.18 8.97
C THR A 99 -7.51 1.31 8.79
N LEU A 100 -6.89 1.69 7.66
CA LEU A 100 -6.60 3.10 7.39
C LEU A 100 -7.88 3.93 7.26
N VAL A 101 -8.91 3.38 6.61
CA VAL A 101 -10.21 4.04 6.53
C VAL A 101 -10.75 4.34 7.94
N ARG A 102 -10.69 3.37 8.84
CA ARG A 102 -11.15 3.56 10.22
C ARG A 102 -10.31 4.60 10.97
N LEU A 103 -9.00 4.63 10.72
CA LEU A 103 -8.11 5.59 11.38
C LEU A 103 -8.36 7.02 10.88
N VAL A 104 -8.75 7.18 9.63
CA VAL A 104 -9.03 8.50 9.03
C VAL A 104 -10.45 8.97 9.35
N ASP A 105 -11.44 8.07 9.21
CA ASP A 105 -12.86 8.37 9.36
C ASP A 105 -13.43 7.83 10.67
N GLY A 106 -12.59 7.43 11.59
CA GLY A 106 -13.00 6.80 12.83
C GLY A 106 -13.89 7.68 13.69
N PRO A 107 -14.50 7.10 14.72
CA PRO A 107 -15.38 7.86 15.61
C PRO A 107 -14.62 8.99 16.28
N VAL A 108 -15.27 10.09 16.36
CA VAL A 108 -14.71 11.31 16.96
C VAL A 108 -14.78 11.19 18.48
#